data_ad9f626226579894c715cf096f053ccf
#
_entry.id   ad9f626226579894c715cf096f053ccf
#
_cell.length_a   1.000
_cell.length_b   1.000
_cell.length_c   1.000
_cell.angle_alpha   90.00
_cell.angle_beta   90.00
_cell.angle_gamma   90.00
#
_symmetry.space_group_name_H-M   'P 1'
#
loop_
_entity.id
_entity.type
_entity.pdbx_description
1 polymer ?
#
loop_
_entity_poly.entity_id
_entity_poly.type
_entity_poly.pdbx_seq_one_letter_code
_entity_poly.pdbx_strand_id
1 'polypeptide(L)'
;TEEELQSWFIHQMEQYFNENGKRLIGWDEILQGGVSPTATVMWWQSYEKEVVKKSIAQGNSVILCPNYDFYLDYSEIGQSTRLICESVSLLDSLNESQSKRILGVQGNIWGEFIPSRERMHYMAFPRLLAIAETGWSQAANYNWKSFQRRMTGQFNRLDALRIDYRMADLEGFCNTNTFIGETKVNVISPDPD
;
A
#
# COMPACT_ATOMS: atom_id res chain seq x y z
N THR A 1 21.01 -9.92 24.67
CA THR A 1 19.56 -9.58 24.55
C THR A 1 18.96 -10.26 23.35
N GLU A 2 17.63 -10.32 23.27
CA GLU A 2 16.90 -10.86 22.11
C GLU A 2 17.20 -10.05 20.85
N GLU A 3 17.30 -8.74 20.98
CA GLU A 3 17.64 -7.84 19.89
C GLU A 3 19.06 -8.08 19.34
N GLU A 4 20.02 -8.37 20.18
CA GLU A 4 21.39 -8.72 19.75
C GLU A 4 21.40 -10.05 19.01
N LEU A 5 20.60 -11.03 19.46
CA LEU A 5 20.48 -12.31 18.78
C LEU A 5 19.81 -12.16 17.41
N GLN A 6 18.74 -11.37 17.33
CA GLN A 6 18.07 -11.05 16.06
C GLN A 6 19.06 -10.39 15.09
N SER A 7 19.79 -9.39 15.55
CA SER A 7 20.78 -8.67 14.74
C SER A 7 21.88 -9.61 14.24
N TRP A 8 22.42 -10.43 15.12
CA TRP A 8 23.42 -11.41 14.73
C TRP A 8 22.89 -12.35 13.64
N PHE A 9 21.66 -12.88 13.79
CA PHE A 9 21.04 -13.75 12.81
C PHE A 9 20.84 -13.03 11.46
N ILE A 10 20.31 -11.81 11.48
CA ILE A 10 20.08 -11.02 10.26
C ILE A 10 21.41 -10.76 9.54
N HIS A 11 22.48 -10.42 10.25
CA HIS A 11 23.80 -10.24 9.64
C HIS A 11 24.32 -11.51 8.97
N GLN A 12 24.14 -12.70 9.61
CA GLN A 12 24.53 -13.96 9.00
C GLN A 12 23.74 -14.23 7.70
N MET A 13 22.43 -13.98 7.72
CA MET A 13 21.58 -14.16 6.54
C MET A 13 21.95 -13.16 5.43
N GLU A 14 22.21 -11.90 5.77
CA GLU A 14 22.61 -10.89 4.81
C GLU A 14 23.94 -11.26 4.13
N GLN A 15 24.93 -11.70 4.91
CA GLN A 15 26.19 -12.17 4.38
C GLN A 15 25.98 -13.35 3.42
N TYR A 16 25.24 -14.36 3.83
CA TYR A 16 24.92 -15.52 3.01
C TYR A 16 24.26 -15.15 1.69
N PHE A 17 23.27 -14.25 1.72
CA PHE A 17 22.60 -13.78 0.51
C PHE A 17 23.55 -13.01 -0.41
N ASN A 18 24.37 -12.13 0.15
CA ASN A 18 25.33 -11.33 -0.64
C ASN A 18 26.39 -12.23 -1.32
N GLU A 19 26.90 -13.25 -0.63
CA GLU A 19 27.84 -14.24 -1.17
C GLU A 19 27.22 -15.06 -2.31
N ASN A 20 25.90 -15.24 -2.30
CA ASN A 20 25.13 -15.92 -3.35
C ASN A 20 24.53 -14.97 -4.40
N GLY A 21 24.99 -13.73 -4.48
CA GLY A 21 24.55 -12.74 -5.46
C GLY A 21 23.09 -12.28 -5.28
N LYS A 22 22.55 -12.39 -4.05
CA LYS A 22 21.22 -11.92 -3.67
C LYS A 22 21.34 -10.79 -2.66
N ARG A 23 20.25 -10.05 -2.47
CA ARG A 23 20.17 -9.00 -1.45
C ARG A 23 19.05 -9.33 -0.46
N LEU A 24 19.29 -9.03 0.80
CA LEU A 24 18.28 -9.15 1.84
C LEU A 24 17.21 -8.08 1.64
N ILE A 25 15.94 -8.47 1.75
CA ILE A 25 14.81 -7.56 1.97
C ILE A 25 14.16 -7.99 3.28
N GLY A 26 14.00 -7.08 4.22
CA GLY A 26 13.37 -7.37 5.50
C GLY A 26 12.46 -6.24 5.96
N TRP A 27 11.54 -6.59 6.84
CA TRP A 27 10.67 -5.63 7.52
C TRP A 27 11.51 -4.66 8.34
N ASP A 28 10.98 -3.48 8.64
CA ASP A 28 11.76 -2.38 9.24
C ASP A 28 12.36 -2.71 10.62
N GLU A 29 11.92 -3.76 11.29
CA GLU A 29 12.54 -4.28 12.51
C GLU A 29 14.01 -4.72 12.33
N ILE A 30 14.43 -5.06 11.11
CA ILE A 30 15.85 -5.40 10.85
C ILE A 30 16.81 -4.25 11.19
N LEU A 31 16.29 -3.02 11.28
CA LEU A 31 17.08 -1.86 11.66
C LEU A 31 17.43 -1.79 13.15
N GLN A 32 16.75 -2.53 14.01
CA GLN A 32 16.95 -2.50 15.47
C GLN A 32 18.38 -2.86 15.87
N GLY A 33 18.98 -3.82 15.16
CA GLY A 33 20.37 -4.17 15.39
C GLY A 33 21.34 -3.70 14.31
N GLY A 34 20.83 -2.94 13.37
CA GLY A 34 21.59 -2.47 12.22
C GLY A 34 21.69 -3.48 11.09
N VAL A 35 21.70 -2.99 9.87
CA VAL A 35 21.94 -3.77 8.65
C VAL A 35 22.92 -3.00 7.75
N SER A 36 23.56 -3.70 6.82
CA SER A 36 24.45 -3.03 5.87
C SER A 36 23.63 -2.26 4.83
N PRO A 37 24.26 -1.31 4.09
CA PRO A 37 23.59 -0.60 2.99
C PRO A 37 23.12 -1.48 1.84
N THR A 38 23.49 -2.77 1.82
CA THR A 38 23.06 -3.72 0.78
C THR A 38 21.64 -4.23 1.02
N ALA A 39 21.14 -4.20 2.26
CA ALA A 39 19.78 -4.59 2.59
C ALA A 39 18.76 -3.55 2.09
N THR A 40 17.59 -4.04 1.74
CA THR A 40 16.40 -3.21 1.47
C THR A 40 15.44 -3.30 2.64
N VAL A 41 14.95 -2.17 3.11
CA VAL A 41 14.04 -2.06 4.23
C VAL A 41 12.60 -1.98 3.71
N MET A 42 11.72 -2.85 4.19
CA MET A 42 10.27 -2.77 3.96
C MET A 42 9.64 -2.01 5.13
N TRP A 43 9.32 -0.75 4.91
CA TRP A 43 8.67 0.07 5.94
C TRP A 43 7.17 -0.22 6.00
N TRP A 44 6.71 -0.81 7.11
CA TRP A 44 5.31 -1.13 7.33
C TRP A 44 4.69 -0.41 8.55
N GLN A 45 5.52 -0.04 9.53
CA GLN A 45 5.06 0.61 10.76
C GLN A 45 4.74 2.08 10.50
N SER A 46 3.51 2.37 10.07
CA SER A 46 3.07 3.72 9.65
C SER A 46 3.29 4.82 10.70
N TYR A 47 3.35 4.44 11.97
CA TYR A 47 3.62 5.36 13.09
C TYR A 47 5.11 5.74 13.23
N GLU A 48 6.02 4.97 12.62
CA GLU A 48 7.48 5.17 12.68
C GLU A 48 8.01 5.80 11.37
N LYS A 49 7.50 6.99 11.02
CA LYS A 49 7.85 7.67 9.75
C LYS A 49 9.35 7.99 9.60
N GLU A 50 10.04 8.23 10.70
CA GLU A 50 11.49 8.54 10.69
C GLU A 50 12.35 7.35 10.25
N VAL A 51 11.82 6.13 10.32
CA VAL A 51 12.48 4.91 9.83
C VAL A 51 12.88 5.04 8.37
N VAL A 52 12.02 5.60 7.52
CA VAL A 52 12.30 5.80 6.09
C VAL A 52 13.52 6.69 5.88
N LYS A 53 13.54 7.86 6.55
CA LYS A 53 14.68 8.80 6.45
C LYS A 53 15.97 8.22 7.02
N LYS A 54 15.86 7.50 8.16
CA LYS A 54 16.98 6.83 8.80
C LYS A 54 17.59 5.76 7.87
N SER A 55 16.77 4.92 7.27
CA SER A 55 17.20 3.90 6.31
C SER A 55 17.93 4.53 5.12
N ILE A 56 17.36 5.57 4.54
CA ILE A 56 17.97 6.28 3.41
C ILE A 56 19.31 6.91 3.81
N ALA A 57 19.39 7.52 4.99
CA ALA A 57 20.63 8.12 5.51
C ALA A 57 21.74 7.08 5.74
N GLN A 58 21.38 5.84 6.08
CA GLN A 58 22.31 4.70 6.18
C GLN A 58 22.71 4.10 4.83
N GLY A 59 22.09 4.56 3.73
CA GLY A 59 22.36 4.08 2.38
C GLY A 59 21.47 2.93 1.91
N ASN A 60 20.49 2.51 2.72
CA ASN A 60 19.55 1.47 2.35
C ASN A 60 18.53 1.96 1.30
N SER A 61 18.05 1.05 0.48
CA SER A 61 16.84 1.25 -0.30
C SER A 61 15.60 0.91 0.54
N VAL A 62 14.46 1.50 0.20
CA VAL A 62 13.21 1.32 0.95
C VAL A 62 12.06 0.94 0.01
N ILE A 63 11.21 0.01 0.46
CA ILE A 63 9.91 -0.29 -0.12
C ILE A 63 8.86 0.21 0.87
N LEU A 64 7.88 0.98 0.39
CA LEU A 64 6.83 1.55 1.23
C LEU A 64 5.62 0.60 1.24
N CYS A 65 5.27 0.10 2.41
CA CYS A 65 4.09 -0.74 2.64
C CYS A 65 3.39 -0.41 3.97
N PRO A 66 3.07 0.88 4.22
CA PRO A 66 2.50 1.33 5.49
C PRO A 66 1.20 0.59 5.82
N ASN A 67 1.12 0.02 7.03
CA ASN A 67 0.01 -0.86 7.41
C ASN A 67 -1.35 -0.15 7.44
N TYR A 68 -1.41 1.11 7.83
CA TYR A 68 -2.68 1.85 7.85
C TYR A 68 -3.26 2.12 6.47
N ASP A 69 -2.42 2.16 5.44
CA ASP A 69 -2.86 2.52 4.10
C ASP A 69 -2.82 1.33 3.12
N PHE A 70 -1.81 0.44 3.25
CA PHE A 70 -1.51 -0.57 2.23
C PHE A 70 -1.75 -2.02 2.67
N TYR A 71 -2.29 -2.24 3.89
CA TYR A 71 -2.73 -3.57 4.33
C TYR A 71 -4.20 -3.77 3.97
N LEU A 72 -4.43 -4.49 2.88
CA LEU A 72 -5.76 -4.65 2.28
C LEU A 72 -6.65 -5.68 3.00
N ASP A 73 -6.10 -6.41 3.95
CA ASP A 73 -6.82 -7.32 4.86
C ASP A 73 -7.47 -6.60 6.04
N TYR A 74 -7.06 -5.35 6.32
CA TYR A 74 -7.69 -4.55 7.36
C TYR A 74 -9.08 -4.07 6.95
N SER A 75 -9.91 -3.80 7.98
CA SER A 75 -11.25 -3.27 7.77
C SER A 75 -11.23 -2.04 6.86
N GLU A 76 -12.17 -2.01 5.93
CA GLU A 76 -12.32 -0.92 4.97
C GLU A 76 -12.72 0.41 5.62
N ILE A 77 -13.11 0.39 6.89
CA ILE A 77 -13.47 1.58 7.65
C ILE A 77 -12.18 2.37 7.91
N GLY A 78 -12.04 3.51 7.24
CA GLY A 78 -10.87 4.37 7.36
C GLY A 78 -9.75 4.13 6.31
N GLN A 79 -9.88 3.11 5.46
CA GLN A 79 -8.95 2.86 4.34
C GLN A 79 -9.67 2.99 2.99
N SER A 80 -10.18 4.17 2.68
CA SER A 80 -10.81 4.39 1.38
C SER A 80 -9.78 4.44 0.27
N THR A 81 -10.20 4.10 -0.94
CA THR A 81 -9.37 4.18 -2.15
C THR A 81 -8.76 5.58 -2.33
N ARG A 82 -9.51 6.64 -1.96
CA ARG A 82 -9.03 8.01 -2.00
C ARG A 82 -7.92 8.27 -0.99
N LEU A 83 -8.08 7.84 0.26
CA LEU A 83 -7.06 8.01 1.30
C LEU A 83 -5.76 7.32 0.92
N ILE A 84 -5.82 6.12 0.33
CA ILE A 84 -4.65 5.41 -0.17
C ILE A 84 -3.91 6.25 -1.22
N CYS A 85 -4.63 6.84 -2.17
CA CYS A 85 -4.03 7.71 -3.16
C CYS A 85 -3.38 8.97 -2.54
N GLU A 86 -3.95 9.49 -1.47
CA GLU A 86 -3.49 10.70 -0.78
C GLU A 86 -2.40 10.39 0.27
N SER A 87 -2.20 9.12 0.65
CA SER A 87 -1.28 8.72 1.72
C SER A 87 0.21 8.88 1.40
N VAL A 88 0.56 9.08 0.15
CA VAL A 88 1.95 9.15 -0.33
C VAL A 88 2.63 10.50 -0.07
N SER A 89 2.01 11.37 0.72
CA SER A 89 2.57 12.67 1.13
C SER A 89 3.95 12.56 1.81
N LEU A 90 4.33 11.37 2.29
CA LEU A 90 5.68 11.13 2.80
C LEU A 90 6.75 11.39 1.73
N LEU A 91 6.46 11.07 0.46
CA LEU A 91 7.39 11.25 -0.64
C LEU A 91 7.65 12.74 -0.93
N ASP A 92 6.68 13.60 -0.65
CA ASP A 92 6.80 15.06 -0.83
C ASP A 92 7.86 15.68 0.11
N SER A 93 8.18 15.00 1.20
CA SER A 93 9.18 15.43 2.17
C SER A 93 10.61 15.00 1.82
N LEU A 94 10.80 14.19 0.78
CA LEU A 94 12.08 13.66 0.35
C LEU A 94 12.66 14.51 -0.79
N ASN A 95 13.95 14.79 -0.72
CA ASN A 95 14.66 15.39 -1.84
C ASN A 95 14.92 14.36 -2.96
N GLU A 96 15.39 14.82 -4.13
CA GLU A 96 15.60 13.96 -5.31
C GLU A 96 16.57 12.79 -5.04
N SER A 97 17.63 13.00 -4.28
CA SER A 97 18.58 11.93 -3.97
C SER A 97 18.00 10.89 -3.04
N GLN A 98 17.16 11.30 -2.10
CA GLN A 98 16.44 10.43 -1.18
C GLN A 98 15.35 9.63 -1.92
N SER A 99 14.60 10.28 -2.81
CA SER A 99 13.55 9.64 -3.59
C SER A 99 14.08 8.50 -4.47
N LYS A 100 15.31 8.59 -4.96
CA LYS A 100 15.99 7.52 -5.73
C LYS A 100 16.23 6.25 -4.90
N ARG A 101 16.17 6.33 -3.58
CA ARG A 101 16.29 5.17 -2.70
C ARG A 101 14.95 4.47 -2.44
N ILE A 102 13.83 5.08 -2.80
CA ILE A 102 12.53 4.43 -2.75
C ILE A 102 12.38 3.55 -4.00
N LEU A 103 12.33 2.24 -3.79
CA LEU A 103 12.19 1.27 -4.89
C LEU A 103 10.74 1.18 -5.40
N GLY A 104 9.79 1.52 -4.56
CA GLY A 104 8.37 1.48 -4.90
C GLY A 104 7.47 1.27 -3.69
N VAL A 105 6.26 0.82 -3.97
CA VAL A 105 5.20 0.56 -2.99
C VAL A 105 4.77 -0.90 -3.05
N GLN A 106 4.23 -1.42 -1.93
CA GLN A 106 3.69 -2.77 -1.86
C GLN A 106 2.38 -2.78 -1.06
N GLY A 107 1.33 -3.33 -1.66
CA GLY A 107 0.09 -3.68 -0.95
C GLY A 107 0.19 -5.07 -0.37
N ASN A 108 -0.19 -5.23 0.89
CA ASN A 108 -0.19 -6.50 1.60
C ASN A 108 -1.63 -6.98 1.81
N ILE A 109 -1.82 -8.30 1.77
CA ILE A 109 -3.07 -8.96 2.15
C ILE A 109 -2.74 -10.26 2.89
N TRP A 110 -3.06 -10.32 4.17
CA TRP A 110 -2.76 -11.44 5.03
C TRP A 110 -3.97 -12.35 5.16
N GLY A 111 -3.72 -13.65 5.33
CA GLY A 111 -4.78 -14.67 5.29
C GLY A 111 -5.68 -14.75 6.52
N GLU A 112 -5.34 -14.09 7.63
CA GLU A 112 -6.04 -14.24 8.91
C GLU A 112 -7.54 -13.92 8.82
N PHE A 113 -7.90 -12.88 8.04
CA PHE A 113 -9.28 -12.40 7.87
C PHE A 113 -9.82 -12.58 6.46
N ILE A 114 -9.16 -13.42 5.65
CA ILE A 114 -9.48 -13.66 4.25
C ILE A 114 -9.89 -15.14 4.05
N PRO A 115 -11.15 -15.49 4.33
CA PRO A 115 -11.60 -16.89 4.32
C PRO A 115 -11.81 -17.46 2.90
N SER A 116 -11.89 -16.64 1.86
CA SER A 116 -12.16 -17.09 0.51
C SER A 116 -11.49 -16.20 -0.54
N ARG A 117 -11.43 -16.71 -1.78
CA ARG A 117 -10.94 -15.98 -2.94
C ARG A 117 -11.80 -14.73 -3.23
N GLU A 118 -13.11 -14.87 -3.15
CA GLU A 118 -14.06 -13.78 -3.39
C GLU A 118 -13.84 -12.66 -2.36
N ARG A 119 -13.65 -13.04 -1.09
CA ARG A 119 -13.32 -12.06 -0.03
C ARG A 119 -11.98 -11.38 -0.31
N MET A 120 -10.98 -12.11 -0.76
CA MET A 120 -9.68 -11.53 -1.14
C MET A 120 -9.84 -10.49 -2.25
N HIS A 121 -10.55 -10.81 -3.31
CA HIS A 121 -10.82 -9.89 -4.41
C HIS A 121 -11.56 -8.64 -3.92
N TYR A 122 -12.64 -8.83 -3.17
CA TYR A 122 -13.42 -7.74 -2.61
C TYR A 122 -12.58 -6.81 -1.70
N MET A 123 -11.68 -7.36 -0.92
CA MET A 123 -10.79 -6.59 -0.06
C MET A 123 -9.67 -5.89 -0.86
N ALA A 124 -9.19 -6.52 -1.92
CA ALA A 124 -8.12 -5.96 -2.74
C ALA A 124 -8.62 -4.82 -3.65
N PHE A 125 -9.76 -5.00 -4.32
CA PHE A 125 -10.22 -4.05 -5.34
C PHE A 125 -11.35 -3.16 -4.83
N PRO A 126 -11.33 -1.85 -5.13
CA PRO A 126 -10.40 -1.14 -6.03
C PRO A 126 -9.13 -0.62 -5.35
N ARG A 127 -8.93 -0.81 -4.03
CA ARG A 127 -7.82 -0.24 -3.26
C ARG A 127 -6.44 -0.57 -3.84
N LEU A 128 -6.25 -1.79 -4.34
CA LEU A 128 -5.00 -2.18 -5.02
C LEU A 128 -4.69 -1.32 -6.25
N LEU A 129 -5.72 -0.86 -6.96
CA LEU A 129 -5.54 0.05 -8.09
C LEU A 129 -5.07 1.43 -7.64
N ALA A 130 -5.49 1.87 -6.46
CA ALA A 130 -4.99 3.11 -5.85
C ALA A 130 -3.52 2.97 -5.44
N ILE A 131 -3.12 1.84 -4.85
CA ILE A 131 -1.71 1.55 -4.55
C ILE A 131 -0.87 1.54 -5.83
N ALA A 132 -1.38 0.94 -6.90
CA ALA A 132 -0.70 0.98 -8.19
C ALA A 132 -0.57 2.41 -8.73
N GLU A 133 -1.61 3.23 -8.62
CA GLU A 133 -1.54 4.65 -9.00
C GLU A 133 -0.45 5.39 -8.25
N THR A 134 -0.32 5.17 -6.94
CA THR A 134 0.74 5.82 -6.14
C THR A 134 2.15 5.38 -6.56
N GLY A 135 2.31 4.13 -6.97
CA GLY A 135 3.61 3.59 -7.41
C GLY A 135 4.02 4.03 -8.81
N TRP A 136 3.07 4.35 -9.69
CA TRP A 136 3.33 4.68 -11.10
C TRP A 136 3.21 6.17 -11.41
N SER A 137 2.59 6.95 -10.54
CA SER A 137 2.38 8.37 -10.73
C SER A 137 3.32 9.20 -9.87
N GLN A 138 3.84 10.29 -10.42
CA GLN A 138 4.50 11.29 -9.59
C GLN A 138 3.45 12.02 -8.75
N ALA A 139 3.74 12.30 -7.48
CA ALA A 139 2.83 12.95 -6.55
C ALA A 139 2.23 14.27 -7.11
N ALA A 140 3.05 15.07 -7.79
CA ALA A 140 2.63 16.32 -8.45
C ALA A 140 1.59 16.13 -9.57
N ASN A 141 1.50 14.92 -10.13
CA ASN A 141 0.59 14.60 -11.24
C ASN A 141 -0.67 13.86 -10.75
N TYR A 142 -0.75 13.57 -9.47
CA TYR A 142 -1.89 12.86 -8.92
C TYR A 142 -3.15 13.73 -8.96
N ASN A 143 -4.24 13.18 -9.51
CA ASN A 143 -5.53 13.84 -9.59
C ASN A 143 -6.66 12.83 -9.37
N TRP A 144 -7.36 12.96 -8.24
CA TRP A 144 -8.44 12.06 -7.85
C TRP A 144 -9.54 11.93 -8.91
N LYS A 145 -10.01 13.06 -9.47
CA LYS A 145 -11.05 13.03 -10.51
C LYS A 145 -10.61 12.31 -11.78
N SER A 146 -9.34 12.44 -12.15
CA SER A 146 -8.76 11.71 -13.27
C SER A 146 -8.67 10.22 -12.96
N PHE A 147 -8.26 9.85 -11.74
CA PHE A 147 -8.23 8.46 -11.29
C PHE A 147 -9.64 7.86 -11.33
N GLN A 148 -10.65 8.52 -10.75
CA GLN A 148 -12.04 8.04 -10.77
C GLN A 148 -12.56 7.77 -12.18
N ARG A 149 -12.35 8.67 -13.13
CA ARG A 149 -12.75 8.45 -14.53
C ARG A 149 -12.13 7.21 -15.16
N ARG A 150 -10.87 6.93 -14.85
CA ARG A 150 -10.17 5.73 -15.35
C ARG A 150 -10.65 4.46 -14.67
N MET A 151 -11.25 4.55 -13.49
CA MET A 151 -11.79 3.41 -12.76
C MET A 151 -12.92 2.71 -13.50
N THR A 152 -13.78 3.41 -14.26
CA THR A 152 -14.83 2.79 -15.07
C THR A 152 -14.25 1.71 -16.01
N GLY A 153 -13.18 2.03 -16.71
CA GLY A 153 -12.51 1.05 -17.58
C GLY A 153 -11.87 -0.12 -16.80
N GLN A 154 -11.44 0.12 -15.56
CA GLN A 154 -10.90 -0.95 -14.72
C GLN A 154 -12.00 -1.88 -14.21
N PHE A 155 -13.15 -1.35 -13.81
CA PHE A 155 -14.30 -2.18 -13.42
C PHE A 155 -14.75 -3.08 -14.55
N ASN A 156 -14.85 -2.57 -15.78
CA ASN A 156 -15.17 -3.41 -16.95
C ASN A 156 -14.16 -4.56 -17.15
N ARG A 157 -12.87 -4.32 -16.85
CA ARG A 157 -11.84 -5.38 -16.88
C ARG A 157 -12.00 -6.39 -15.77
N LEU A 158 -12.30 -5.94 -14.53
CA LEU A 158 -12.55 -6.82 -13.41
C LEU A 158 -13.77 -7.71 -13.66
N ASP A 159 -14.85 -7.14 -14.23
CA ASP A 159 -16.05 -7.89 -14.62
C ASP A 159 -15.73 -8.96 -15.68
N ALA A 160 -14.98 -8.60 -16.72
CA ALA A 160 -14.54 -9.53 -17.75
C ALA A 160 -13.68 -10.68 -17.19
N LEU A 161 -12.90 -10.41 -16.15
CA LEU A 161 -12.07 -11.38 -15.44
C LEU A 161 -12.82 -12.14 -14.35
N ARG A 162 -14.08 -11.80 -14.07
CA ARG A 162 -14.90 -12.32 -12.97
C ARG A 162 -14.21 -12.14 -11.61
N ILE A 163 -13.68 -10.96 -11.41
CA ILE A 163 -13.04 -10.54 -10.14
C ILE A 163 -14.05 -9.68 -9.40
N ASP A 164 -14.42 -10.12 -8.20
CA ASP A 164 -15.27 -9.34 -7.30
C ASP A 164 -14.54 -8.09 -6.83
N TYR A 165 -15.28 -7.00 -6.65
CA TYR A 165 -14.71 -5.75 -6.15
C TYR A 165 -15.73 -4.97 -5.33
N ARG A 166 -15.23 -4.04 -4.54
CA ARG A 166 -16.03 -3.17 -3.69
C ARG A 166 -16.36 -1.86 -4.40
N MET A 167 -17.63 -1.49 -4.46
CA MET A 167 -18.09 -0.22 -5.07
C MET A 167 -18.14 0.96 -4.10
N ALA A 168 -18.00 0.73 -2.80
CA ALA A 168 -18.28 1.72 -1.76
C ALA A 168 -17.29 2.90 -1.67
N ASP A 169 -16.16 2.81 -2.35
CA ASP A 169 -15.10 3.83 -2.26
C ASP A 169 -15.23 4.96 -3.29
N LEU A 170 -16.30 4.95 -4.08
CA LEU A 170 -16.62 6.04 -4.98
C LEU A 170 -17.41 7.13 -4.24
N GLU A 171 -17.15 8.40 -4.51
CA GLU A 171 -17.89 9.50 -3.90
C GLU A 171 -19.40 9.31 -4.09
N GLY A 172 -20.14 9.33 -3.00
CA GLY A 172 -21.61 9.14 -3.00
C GLY A 172 -22.09 7.69 -2.82
N PHE A 173 -21.18 6.71 -2.78
CA PHE A 173 -21.54 5.34 -2.47
C PHE A 173 -21.12 4.95 -1.05
N CYS A 174 -22.07 4.47 -0.27
CA CYS A 174 -21.79 3.74 0.97
C CYS A 174 -22.40 2.33 0.85
N ASN A 175 -21.74 1.34 1.46
CA ASN A 175 -22.17 -0.06 1.40
C ASN A 175 -23.50 -0.30 2.11
N THR A 176 -23.87 0.58 3.04
CA THR A 176 -25.08 0.43 3.85
C THR A 176 -25.65 1.81 4.09
N ASN A 177 -26.87 2.03 3.64
CA ASN A 177 -27.67 3.18 4.02
C ASN A 177 -28.83 2.70 4.88
N THR A 178 -28.96 3.25 6.07
CA THR A 178 -30.13 3.02 6.92
C THR A 178 -31.10 4.17 6.70
N PHE A 179 -32.29 3.85 6.24
CA PHE A 179 -33.36 4.82 6.02
C PHE A 179 -34.42 4.67 7.12
N ILE A 180 -34.91 5.79 7.61
CA ILE A 180 -36.07 5.83 8.51
C ILE A 180 -37.23 6.42 7.72
N GLY A 181 -38.20 5.58 7.36
CA GLY A 181 -39.35 5.95 6.53
C GLY A 181 -39.07 5.88 5.03
N GLU A 182 -39.91 6.52 4.23
CA GLU A 182 -39.72 6.58 2.78
C GLU A 182 -38.60 7.56 2.40
N THR A 183 -37.71 7.11 1.51
CA THR A 183 -36.66 7.95 0.98
C THR A 183 -36.54 7.79 -0.52
N LYS A 184 -36.11 8.84 -1.22
CA LYS A 184 -35.76 8.79 -2.64
C LYS A 184 -34.27 8.45 -2.76
N VAL A 185 -33.96 7.36 -3.44
CA VAL A 185 -32.60 6.98 -3.79
C VAL A 185 -32.34 7.43 -5.22
N ASN A 186 -31.42 8.36 -5.40
CA ASN A 186 -30.91 8.72 -6.72
C ASN A 186 -29.70 7.86 -7.02
N VAL A 187 -29.80 6.98 -8.00
CA VAL A 187 -28.66 6.23 -8.51
C VAL A 187 -27.98 7.09 -9.56
N ILE A 188 -26.78 7.54 -9.24
CA ILE A 188 -25.94 8.28 -10.20
C ILE A 188 -25.02 7.27 -10.85
N SER A 189 -25.09 7.11 -12.17
CA SER A 189 -24.13 6.29 -12.90
C SER A 189 -22.72 6.90 -12.73
N PRO A 190 -21.69 6.10 -12.47
CA PRO A 190 -20.31 6.58 -12.49
C PRO A 190 -19.84 6.98 -13.89
N ASP A 191 -20.61 6.66 -14.91
CA ASP A 191 -20.36 7.03 -16.31
C ASP A 191 -21.40 8.07 -16.73
N PRO A 192 -21.13 9.38 -16.59
CA PRO A 192 -21.93 10.40 -17.27
C PRO A 192 -21.53 10.35 -18.74
N ASP A 193 -22.49 10.11 -19.61
CA ASP A 193 -22.38 10.19 -21.08
C ASP A 193 -21.49 11.33 -21.59
#